data_c0990e39b038ba641ed0860b8115f3c9
#
_entry.id   c0990e39b038ba641ed0860b8115f3c9
#
_cell.length_a   1.000
_cell.length_b   1.000
_cell.length_c   1.000
_cell.angle_alpha   90.00
_cell.angle_beta   90.00
_cell.angle_gamma   90.00
#
_symmetry.space_group_name_H-M   'P 1'
#
loop_
_entity.id
_entity.type
_entity.pdbx_description
1 polymer ?
#
loop_
_entity_poly.entity_id
_entity_poly.type
_entity_poly.pdbx_seq_one_letter_code
_entity_poly.pdbx_strand_id
1 'polypeptide(L)'
;VKDQPLITLDKISVRLYDKLYFHNISWQINTGEQWAIVGPNGSGKTSLAKALFGGIPVVRGSVTHHLSNGKSPSTNTQSVGYVSPELFREIFEQEELQADFRDFSGRIHEKTTARDVIVRGMGDNGYSKNQIADRVHRVAGKMGIKDIVDRDILALSTGELCKTVIARSLMKAPELLILDEPFNGLDDKSRKALAENLDSLIQSGVSVVLITHRFEEILPRITHVLYLKNGEISAAGTKEDVLHLVEMKDTHKDETKSFCPSERSISPIVKKKHIQRTEGSSPKNGRILIDMRNVTVRYDDTIVLDDFNWRVRDGENWTITGENGAGKSTVLKLILGENLQSYSNEISVFGKKKGSGVSIWEIKRQIGVVSPELQAKYKKGFLAFDVVCSGFHDSIGLYRSCSVEQEKTAMQWMETLGIDELAGHSFEQLSYGQRKLTLITRAMVKSPVFLFLDEPCDGLDMD
;
A
#
# COMPACT_ATOMS: atom_id res chain seq x y z
N VAL A 1 -11.28 37.23 -2.96
CA VAL A 1 -10.39 36.24 -3.61
C VAL A 1 -10.84 34.80 -3.36
N LYS A 2 -12.04 34.56 -2.74
CA LYS A 2 -12.45 33.23 -2.27
C LYS A 2 -13.12 32.32 -3.32
N ASP A 3 -13.45 32.80 -4.51
CA ASP A 3 -14.24 32.02 -5.49
C ASP A 3 -13.59 31.91 -6.87
N GLN A 4 -12.25 31.92 -6.95
CA GLN A 4 -11.59 31.68 -8.23
C GLN A 4 -11.36 30.19 -8.40
N PRO A 5 -11.79 29.60 -9.53
CA PRO A 5 -11.56 28.19 -9.79
C PRO A 5 -10.05 27.89 -9.89
N LEU A 6 -9.61 26.82 -9.28
CA LEU A 6 -8.28 26.28 -9.39
C LEU A 6 -8.22 25.18 -10.46
N ILE A 7 -9.21 24.28 -10.43
CA ILE A 7 -9.43 23.24 -11.45
C ILE A 7 -10.92 23.08 -11.68
N THR A 8 -11.32 22.97 -12.96
CA THR A 8 -12.70 22.70 -13.36
C THR A 8 -12.74 21.44 -14.23
N LEU A 9 -13.57 20.49 -13.86
CA LEU A 9 -13.97 19.33 -14.65
C LEU A 9 -15.35 19.61 -15.23
N ASP A 10 -15.48 19.60 -16.56
CA ASP A 10 -16.75 19.78 -17.25
C ASP A 10 -17.14 18.51 -18.01
N LYS A 11 -18.15 17.81 -17.48
CA LYS A 11 -18.77 16.61 -18.05
C LYS A 11 -17.76 15.57 -18.53
N ILE A 12 -16.72 15.34 -17.70
CA ILE A 12 -15.66 14.40 -18.08
C ILE A 12 -16.15 12.96 -18.10
N SER A 13 -15.70 12.23 -19.10
CA SER A 13 -15.79 10.77 -19.17
C SER A 13 -14.38 10.23 -19.45
N VAL A 14 -13.99 9.23 -18.68
CA VAL A 14 -12.67 8.60 -18.75
C VAL A 14 -12.83 7.16 -19.19
N ARG A 15 -11.97 6.71 -20.07
CA ARG A 15 -11.90 5.32 -20.49
C ARG A 15 -10.76 4.62 -19.78
N LEU A 16 -11.08 3.58 -19.05
CA LEU A 16 -10.11 2.68 -18.45
C LEU A 16 -10.21 1.34 -19.16
N TYR A 17 -9.14 0.95 -19.85
CA TYR A 17 -9.13 -0.21 -20.74
C TYR A 17 -10.28 -0.10 -21.77
N ASP A 18 -11.15 -1.07 -21.84
CA ASP A 18 -12.28 -1.08 -22.79
C ASP A 18 -13.61 -0.57 -22.21
N LYS A 19 -13.63 -0.15 -20.93
CA LYS A 19 -14.83 0.35 -20.25
C LYS A 19 -14.77 1.86 -20.04
N LEU A 20 -15.91 2.53 -20.34
CA LEU A 20 -16.11 3.92 -19.94
C LEU A 20 -16.41 3.92 -18.43
N TYR A 21 -15.59 4.62 -17.65
CA TYR A 21 -15.65 4.53 -16.19
C TYR A 21 -16.44 5.65 -15.56
N PHE A 22 -16.26 6.90 -16.02
CA PHE A 22 -17.04 8.03 -15.58
C PHE A 22 -18.04 8.44 -16.63
N HIS A 23 -19.25 8.85 -16.17
CA HIS A 23 -20.29 9.34 -17.04
C HIS A 23 -20.62 10.79 -16.67
N ASN A 24 -20.07 11.76 -17.45
CA ASN A 24 -20.40 13.18 -17.35
C ASN A 24 -20.12 13.79 -15.96
N ILE A 25 -19.00 13.47 -15.32
CA ILE A 25 -18.62 14.09 -14.04
C ILE A 25 -18.30 15.57 -14.25
N SER A 26 -18.98 16.42 -13.50
CA SER A 26 -18.66 17.85 -13.38
C SER A 26 -18.32 18.16 -11.94
N TRP A 27 -17.16 18.79 -11.72
CA TRP A 27 -16.70 19.18 -10.40
C TRP A 27 -15.72 20.33 -10.50
N GLN A 28 -15.69 21.19 -9.49
CA GLN A 28 -14.82 22.36 -9.41
C GLN A 28 -14.14 22.43 -8.06
N ILE A 29 -12.86 22.75 -8.08
CA ILE A 29 -12.06 23.05 -6.90
C ILE A 29 -11.70 24.53 -6.95
N ASN A 30 -12.00 25.29 -5.90
CA ASN A 30 -11.71 26.71 -5.82
C ASN A 30 -10.47 26.98 -4.96
N THR A 31 -9.88 28.14 -5.14
CA THR A 31 -8.73 28.60 -4.35
C THR A 31 -9.11 28.68 -2.87
N GLY A 32 -8.29 28.07 -2.01
CA GLY A 32 -8.52 28.02 -0.56
C GLY A 32 -9.38 26.86 -0.08
N GLU A 33 -9.99 26.10 -0.98
CA GLU A 33 -10.67 24.85 -0.62
C GLU A 33 -9.67 23.73 -0.42
N GLN A 34 -9.95 22.89 0.58
CA GLN A 34 -9.21 21.66 0.87
C GLN A 34 -10.18 20.50 0.74
N TRP A 35 -9.90 19.57 -0.13
CA TRP A 35 -10.84 18.52 -0.47
C TRP A 35 -10.40 17.13 0.01
N ALA A 36 -11.35 16.32 0.42
CA ALA A 36 -11.18 14.87 0.51
C ALA A 36 -12.08 14.16 -0.50
N ILE A 37 -11.53 13.24 -1.27
CA ILE A 37 -12.28 12.31 -2.11
C ILE A 37 -12.41 11.00 -1.35
N VAL A 38 -13.62 10.65 -0.97
CA VAL A 38 -13.92 9.45 -0.17
C VAL A 38 -14.85 8.53 -0.93
N GLY A 39 -14.79 7.25 -0.65
CA GLY A 39 -15.69 6.25 -1.24
C GLY A 39 -15.08 4.85 -1.18
N PRO A 40 -15.88 3.81 -1.41
CA PRO A 40 -15.43 2.42 -1.36
C PRO A 40 -14.34 2.13 -2.40
N ASN A 41 -13.62 1.03 -2.20
CA ASN A 41 -12.61 0.58 -3.16
C ASN A 41 -13.27 0.26 -4.51
N GLY A 42 -12.56 0.56 -5.60
CA GLY A 42 -13.13 0.43 -6.94
C GLY A 42 -14.12 1.52 -7.35
N SER A 43 -14.44 2.51 -6.50
CA SER A 43 -15.36 3.61 -6.87
C SER A 43 -14.79 4.58 -7.90
N GLY A 44 -13.46 4.52 -8.18
CA GLY A 44 -12.80 5.37 -9.16
C GLY A 44 -12.01 6.55 -8.60
N LYS A 45 -11.78 6.61 -7.30
CA LYS A 45 -11.03 7.71 -6.64
C LYS A 45 -9.67 8.00 -7.29
N THR A 46 -8.83 6.98 -7.42
CA THR A 46 -7.52 7.07 -8.08
C THR A 46 -7.63 7.50 -9.55
N SER A 47 -8.66 7.02 -10.26
CA SER A 47 -8.88 7.42 -11.66
C SER A 47 -9.31 8.87 -11.78
N LEU A 48 -10.14 9.36 -10.85
CA LEU A 48 -10.50 10.79 -10.79
C LEU A 48 -9.27 11.65 -10.46
N ALA A 49 -8.43 11.22 -9.53
CA ALA A 49 -7.17 11.89 -9.22
C ALA A 49 -6.21 11.95 -10.42
N LYS A 50 -6.07 10.83 -11.12
CA LYS A 50 -5.26 10.77 -12.35
C LYS A 50 -5.82 11.67 -13.45
N ALA A 51 -7.15 11.82 -13.57
CA ALA A 51 -7.78 12.76 -14.48
C ALA A 51 -7.49 14.21 -14.08
N LEU A 52 -7.57 14.56 -12.80
CA LEU A 52 -7.20 15.88 -12.26
C LEU A 52 -5.73 16.23 -12.55
N PHE A 53 -4.85 15.28 -12.39
CA PHE A 53 -3.42 15.46 -12.65
C PHE A 53 -3.07 15.48 -14.15
N GLY A 54 -3.96 14.99 -15.01
CA GLY A 54 -3.70 14.80 -16.46
C GLY A 54 -2.94 13.52 -16.78
N GLY A 55 -2.92 12.56 -15.86
CA GLY A 55 -2.26 11.26 -16.01
C GLY A 55 -3.05 10.23 -16.81
N ILE A 56 -4.32 10.48 -17.11
CA ILE A 56 -5.16 9.64 -17.99
C ILE A 56 -5.93 10.50 -18.98
N PRO A 57 -6.14 10.01 -20.20
CA PRO A 57 -6.86 10.77 -21.22
C PRO A 57 -8.36 10.85 -20.91
N VAL A 58 -8.91 12.06 -21.03
CA VAL A 58 -10.35 12.31 -20.97
C VAL A 58 -10.93 12.10 -22.37
N VAL A 59 -11.92 11.21 -22.49
CA VAL A 59 -12.55 10.84 -23.77
C VAL A 59 -13.64 11.84 -24.17
N ARG A 60 -14.36 12.38 -23.16
CA ARG A 60 -15.40 13.41 -23.35
C ARG A 60 -15.28 14.43 -22.23
N GLY A 61 -15.70 15.67 -22.51
CA GLY A 61 -15.57 16.80 -21.59
C GLY A 61 -14.18 17.39 -21.57
N SER A 62 -13.89 18.21 -20.57
CA SER A 62 -12.59 18.87 -20.44
C SER A 62 -12.17 19.02 -18.96
N VAL A 63 -10.87 19.01 -18.73
CA VAL A 63 -10.25 19.39 -17.46
C VAL A 63 -9.49 20.69 -17.69
N THR A 64 -9.88 21.76 -17.01
CA THR A 64 -9.27 23.08 -17.14
C THR A 64 -8.55 23.42 -15.84
N HIS A 65 -7.25 23.68 -15.93
CA HIS A 65 -6.44 24.17 -14.82
C HIS A 65 -6.34 25.69 -14.92
N HIS A 66 -6.72 26.40 -13.87
CA HIS A 66 -6.69 27.88 -13.76
C HIS A 66 -5.49 28.35 -12.93
N LEU A 67 -4.43 27.54 -12.86
CA LEU A 67 -3.22 27.78 -12.06
C LEU A 67 -2.44 28.98 -12.56
N SER A 68 -1.82 29.73 -11.66
CA SER A 68 -1.27 31.08 -11.90
C SER A 68 -0.10 31.13 -12.86
N ASN A 69 0.52 30.03 -13.23
CA ASN A 69 1.68 30.00 -14.10
C ASN A 69 1.38 29.99 -15.61
N GLY A 70 0.24 30.48 -16.01
CA GLY A 70 -0.22 30.99 -17.33
C GLY A 70 0.51 30.61 -18.63
N LYS A 71 1.23 29.51 -18.70
CA LYS A 71 1.83 28.95 -19.90
C LYS A 71 1.05 27.72 -20.33
N SER A 72 0.56 27.77 -21.56
CA SER A 72 -0.05 26.71 -22.39
C SER A 72 -0.55 25.41 -21.71
N PRO A 73 -1.70 24.86 -22.06
CA PRO A 73 -2.32 23.67 -21.46
C PRO A 73 -1.43 22.41 -21.41
N SER A 74 -0.36 22.37 -22.21
CA SER A 74 0.57 21.23 -22.32
C SER A 74 1.68 21.18 -21.25
N THR A 75 1.78 22.19 -20.34
CA THR A 75 2.85 22.27 -19.32
C THR A 75 2.33 22.30 -17.88
N ASN A 76 1.05 22.01 -17.66
CA ASN A 76 0.38 22.16 -16.35
C ASN A 76 0.77 21.13 -15.27
N THR A 77 1.51 20.07 -15.61
CA THR A 77 1.99 19.07 -14.65
C THR A 77 3.03 19.61 -13.64
N GLN A 78 3.55 20.82 -13.87
CA GLN A 78 4.50 21.44 -12.93
C GLN A 78 3.82 22.08 -11.70
N SER A 79 2.58 22.54 -11.84
CA SER A 79 1.84 23.21 -10.78
C SER A 79 0.97 22.26 -9.94
N VAL A 80 0.80 21.01 -10.36
CA VAL A 80 0.07 19.98 -9.61
C VAL A 80 1.04 18.89 -9.17
N GLY A 81 1.13 18.64 -7.87
CA GLY A 81 1.83 17.49 -7.30
C GLY A 81 0.90 16.30 -7.20
N TYR A 82 1.34 15.11 -7.60
CA TYR A 82 0.60 13.87 -7.43
C TYR A 82 1.47 12.83 -6.74
N VAL A 83 0.94 12.25 -5.67
CA VAL A 83 1.60 11.22 -4.87
C VAL A 83 0.63 10.05 -4.72
N SER A 84 1.05 8.87 -5.12
CA SER A 84 0.23 7.65 -5.09
C SER A 84 1.02 6.45 -4.58
N PRO A 85 0.35 5.37 -4.15
CA PRO A 85 1.00 4.12 -3.78
C PRO A 85 1.85 3.52 -4.91
N GLU A 86 1.43 3.69 -6.17
CA GLU A 86 2.22 3.25 -7.32
C GLU A 86 3.55 3.99 -7.41
N LEU A 87 3.56 5.31 -7.18
CA LEU A 87 4.78 6.12 -7.20
C LEU A 87 5.78 5.69 -6.12
N PHE A 88 5.29 5.35 -4.91
CA PHE A 88 6.16 4.81 -3.85
C PHE A 88 6.83 3.51 -4.30
N ARG A 89 6.04 2.62 -4.88
CA ARG A 89 6.52 1.32 -5.36
C ARG A 89 7.52 1.48 -6.49
N GLU A 90 7.22 2.32 -7.46
CA GLU A 90 8.13 2.59 -8.60
C GLU A 90 9.49 3.12 -8.12
N ILE A 91 9.51 4.06 -7.17
CA ILE A 91 10.75 4.60 -6.62
C ILE A 91 11.52 3.48 -5.91
N PHE A 92 10.86 2.72 -5.05
CA PHE A 92 11.51 1.66 -4.29
C PHE A 92 12.08 0.55 -5.19
N GLU A 93 11.28 0.05 -6.14
CA GLU A 93 11.73 -0.97 -7.11
C GLU A 93 12.89 -0.49 -7.99
N GLN A 94 12.86 0.77 -8.42
CA GLN A 94 13.97 1.35 -9.19
C GLN A 94 15.26 1.38 -8.37
N GLU A 95 15.18 1.75 -7.09
CA GLU A 95 16.36 1.81 -6.22
C GLU A 95 16.86 0.42 -5.84
N GLU A 96 15.98 -0.56 -5.62
CA GLU A 96 16.39 -1.96 -5.42
C GLU A 96 17.16 -2.49 -6.64
N LEU A 97 16.64 -2.27 -7.85
CA LEU A 97 17.32 -2.67 -9.09
C LEU A 97 18.68 -1.98 -9.24
N GLN A 98 18.77 -0.71 -8.90
CA GLN A 98 20.05 0.02 -8.95
C GLN A 98 21.02 -0.47 -7.87
N ALA A 99 20.55 -0.85 -6.68
CA ALA A 99 21.36 -1.43 -5.63
C ALA A 99 21.94 -2.78 -6.08
N ASP A 100 21.12 -3.66 -6.65
CA ASP A 100 21.57 -4.95 -7.21
C ASP A 100 22.64 -4.75 -8.29
N PHE A 101 22.47 -3.77 -9.19
CA PHE A 101 23.47 -3.42 -10.22
C PHE A 101 24.77 -2.91 -9.60
N ARG A 102 24.70 -2.10 -8.55
CA ARG A 102 25.88 -1.58 -7.84
C ARG A 102 26.64 -2.70 -7.14
N ASP A 103 25.93 -3.60 -6.50
CA ASP A 103 26.52 -4.76 -5.83
C ASP A 103 27.22 -5.67 -6.85
N PHE A 104 26.59 -5.95 -8.00
CA PHE A 104 27.21 -6.73 -9.07
C PHE A 104 28.42 -6.03 -9.69
N SER A 105 28.44 -4.70 -9.77
CA SER A 105 29.56 -3.93 -10.34
C SER A 105 30.66 -3.59 -9.32
N GLY A 106 30.54 -4.04 -8.07
CA GLY A 106 31.50 -3.77 -7.00
C GLY A 106 31.45 -2.34 -6.45
N ARG A 107 30.42 -1.56 -6.77
CA ARG A 107 30.20 -0.18 -6.29
C ARG A 107 29.35 -0.13 -5.02
N ILE A 108 29.63 -0.99 -4.08
CA ILE A 108 28.84 -1.22 -2.84
C ILE A 108 28.67 0.07 -2.00
N HIS A 109 29.52 1.08 -2.18
CA HIS A 109 29.50 2.32 -1.41
C HIS A 109 28.63 3.44 -1.98
N GLU A 110 28.09 3.29 -3.19
CA GLU A 110 27.21 4.28 -3.81
C GLU A 110 25.75 4.02 -3.40
N LYS A 111 25.32 4.63 -2.28
CA LYS A 111 23.92 4.52 -1.81
C LYS A 111 23.10 5.70 -2.32
N THR A 112 21.85 5.46 -2.71
CA THR A 112 20.90 6.53 -2.99
C THR A 112 20.27 7.01 -1.70
N THR A 113 20.45 8.28 -1.38
CA THR A 113 19.90 8.86 -0.17
C THR A 113 18.48 9.41 -0.38
N ALA A 114 17.73 9.63 0.71
CA ALA A 114 16.46 10.35 0.66
C ALA A 114 16.61 11.73 0.01
N ARG A 115 17.73 12.41 0.21
CA ARG A 115 18.09 13.68 -0.45
C ARG A 115 18.08 13.55 -1.96
N ASP A 116 18.71 12.51 -2.50
CA ASP A 116 18.78 12.28 -3.96
C ASP A 116 17.39 12.10 -4.56
N VAL A 117 16.53 11.32 -3.87
CA VAL A 117 15.14 11.12 -4.30
C VAL A 117 14.35 12.43 -4.25
N ILE A 118 14.52 13.25 -3.21
CA ILE A 118 13.86 14.57 -3.09
C ILE A 118 14.30 15.48 -4.25
N VAL A 119 15.61 15.56 -4.53
CA VAL A 119 16.18 16.42 -5.57
C VAL A 119 15.67 16.05 -6.96
N ARG A 120 15.49 14.77 -7.26
CA ARG A 120 14.90 14.32 -8.54
C ARG A 120 13.49 14.89 -8.79
N GLY A 121 12.81 15.39 -7.75
CA GLY A 121 11.53 16.08 -7.87
C GLY A 121 11.60 17.43 -8.60
N MET A 122 12.76 18.06 -8.70
CA MET A 122 12.89 19.39 -9.32
C MET A 122 12.93 19.37 -10.85
N GLY A 123 13.39 18.28 -11.47
CA GLY A 123 13.73 18.29 -12.90
C GLY A 123 14.91 19.20 -13.21
N ASP A 124 15.24 19.35 -14.51
CA ASP A 124 16.35 20.19 -15.01
C ASP A 124 15.95 21.68 -15.07
N ASN A 125 15.92 22.34 -13.93
CA ASN A 125 15.44 23.74 -13.85
C ASN A 125 16.54 24.81 -13.63
N GLY A 126 17.80 24.50 -13.84
CA GLY A 126 18.90 25.49 -13.81
C GLY A 126 19.18 26.13 -12.44
N TYR A 127 18.73 25.53 -11.33
CA TYR A 127 18.99 26.02 -9.99
C TYR A 127 20.45 25.75 -9.56
N SER A 128 21.04 26.70 -8.80
CA SER A 128 22.34 26.50 -8.19
C SER A 128 22.30 25.43 -7.10
N LYS A 129 23.44 24.80 -6.79
CA LYS A 129 23.55 23.79 -5.71
C LYS A 129 23.04 24.31 -4.35
N ASN A 130 23.31 25.59 -4.03
CA ASN A 130 22.86 26.21 -2.78
C ASN A 130 21.32 26.35 -2.74
N GLN A 131 20.72 26.79 -3.85
CA GLN A 131 19.26 26.90 -3.95
C GLN A 131 18.56 25.53 -3.81
N ILE A 132 19.17 24.47 -4.37
CA ILE A 132 18.69 23.10 -4.23
C ILE A 132 18.77 22.67 -2.76
N ALA A 133 19.92 22.88 -2.10
CA ALA A 133 20.14 22.52 -0.71
C ALA A 133 19.15 23.23 0.24
N ASP A 134 18.94 24.54 0.07
CA ASP A 134 17.99 25.32 0.85
C ASP A 134 16.55 24.84 0.67
N ARG A 135 16.21 24.45 -0.57
CA ARG A 135 14.87 23.93 -0.88
C ARG A 135 14.62 22.56 -0.28
N VAL A 136 15.61 21.64 -0.39
CA VAL A 136 15.58 20.33 0.28
C VAL A 136 15.41 20.52 1.78
N HIS A 137 16.22 21.39 2.40
CA HIS A 137 16.12 21.65 3.84
C HIS A 137 14.73 22.14 4.25
N ARG A 138 14.12 23.00 3.44
CA ARG A 138 12.78 23.56 3.67
C ARG A 138 11.70 22.49 3.57
N VAL A 139 11.67 21.67 2.48
CA VAL A 139 10.66 20.63 2.30
C VAL A 139 10.85 19.49 3.29
N ALA A 140 12.09 19.10 3.60
CA ALA A 140 12.39 18.13 4.63
C ALA A 140 11.90 18.60 6.02
N GLY A 141 12.05 19.91 6.31
CA GLY A 141 11.52 20.51 7.52
C GLY A 141 10.00 20.45 7.61
N LYS A 142 9.28 20.74 6.51
CA LYS A 142 7.82 20.66 6.46
C LYS A 142 7.32 19.22 6.68
N MET A 143 8.07 18.22 6.25
CA MET A 143 7.70 16.81 6.39
C MET A 143 8.29 16.13 7.63
N GLY A 144 9.07 16.86 8.46
CA GLY A 144 9.69 16.32 9.68
C GLY A 144 10.69 15.20 9.40
N ILE A 145 11.48 15.30 8.31
CA ILE A 145 12.45 14.28 7.88
C ILE A 145 13.88 14.81 7.77
N LYS A 146 14.21 15.95 8.41
CA LYS A 146 15.56 16.55 8.34
C LYS A 146 16.66 15.58 8.74
N ASP A 147 16.41 14.76 9.76
CA ASP A 147 17.41 13.88 10.35
C ASP A 147 17.68 12.61 9.52
N ILE A 148 16.86 12.37 8.49
CA ILE A 148 16.96 11.17 7.65
C ILE A 148 17.28 11.45 6.19
N VAL A 149 17.48 12.72 5.81
CA VAL A 149 17.73 13.09 4.40
C VAL A 149 18.96 12.44 3.81
N ASP A 150 19.95 12.12 4.63
CA ASP A 150 21.21 11.51 4.20
C ASP A 150 21.26 9.99 4.44
N ARG A 151 20.14 9.39 4.89
CA ARG A 151 19.99 7.93 4.98
C ARG A 151 19.72 7.32 3.62
N ASP A 152 20.12 6.06 3.49
CA ASP A 152 19.79 5.21 2.36
C ASP A 152 18.27 5.06 2.24
N ILE A 153 17.74 5.28 1.04
CA ILE A 153 16.29 5.20 0.78
C ILE A 153 15.71 3.81 1.08
N LEU A 154 16.49 2.75 0.85
CA LEU A 154 16.10 1.37 1.12
C LEU A 154 16.09 1.03 2.63
N ALA A 155 16.73 1.84 3.46
CA ALA A 155 16.75 1.70 4.91
C ALA A 155 15.64 2.51 5.62
N LEU A 156 14.81 3.24 4.88
CA LEU A 156 13.72 4.02 5.44
C LEU A 156 12.52 3.14 5.79
N SER A 157 11.84 3.50 6.88
CA SER A 157 10.52 2.95 7.18
C SER A 157 9.48 3.41 6.14
N THR A 158 8.36 2.69 6.02
CA THR A 158 7.26 3.06 5.10
C THR A 158 6.79 4.51 5.32
N GLY A 159 6.69 4.94 6.59
CA GLY A 159 6.31 6.32 6.92
C GLY A 159 7.35 7.36 6.53
N GLU A 160 8.63 7.06 6.72
CA GLU A 160 9.73 7.94 6.30
C GLU A 160 9.82 8.02 4.77
N LEU A 161 9.64 6.90 4.08
CA LEU A 161 9.58 6.87 2.61
C LEU A 161 8.39 7.69 2.09
N CYS A 162 7.21 7.53 2.68
CA CYS A 162 6.03 8.31 2.33
C CYS A 162 6.29 9.82 2.43
N LYS A 163 6.83 10.27 3.56
CA LYS A 163 7.21 11.67 3.78
C LYS A 163 8.27 12.15 2.78
N THR A 164 9.22 11.30 2.41
CA THR A 164 10.27 11.61 1.43
C THR A 164 9.68 11.82 0.04
N VAL A 165 8.73 10.98 -0.39
CA VAL A 165 8.07 11.13 -1.70
C VAL A 165 7.14 12.34 -1.74
N ILE A 166 6.46 12.67 -0.64
CA ILE A 166 5.71 13.92 -0.53
C ILE A 166 6.66 15.12 -0.60
N ALA A 167 7.79 15.11 0.11
CA ALA A 167 8.82 16.15 0.04
C ALA A 167 9.36 16.33 -1.39
N ARG A 168 9.57 15.23 -2.13
CA ARG A 168 9.94 15.26 -3.56
C ARG A 168 8.90 16.01 -4.39
N SER A 169 7.61 15.76 -4.16
CA SER A 169 6.55 16.45 -4.90
C SER A 169 6.48 17.94 -4.58
N LEU A 170 6.80 18.32 -3.34
CA LEU A 170 6.87 19.71 -2.89
C LEU A 170 8.07 20.50 -3.46
N MET A 171 9.06 19.83 -4.02
CA MET A 171 10.22 20.50 -4.65
C MET A 171 9.83 21.40 -5.80
N LYS A 172 8.73 21.13 -6.50
CA LYS A 172 8.18 21.99 -7.57
C LYS A 172 7.37 23.16 -7.04
N ALA A 173 7.11 23.27 -5.73
CA ALA A 173 6.17 24.20 -5.12
C ALA A 173 4.79 24.15 -5.81
N PRO A 174 4.13 23.00 -5.83
CA PRO A 174 2.85 22.87 -6.51
C PRO A 174 1.79 23.75 -5.83
N GLU A 175 0.87 24.30 -6.63
CA GLU A 175 -0.28 25.03 -6.15
C GLU A 175 -1.36 24.09 -5.59
N LEU A 176 -1.41 22.87 -6.15
CA LEU A 176 -2.26 21.78 -5.69
C LEU A 176 -1.45 20.51 -5.48
N LEU A 177 -1.63 19.86 -4.33
CA LEU A 177 -1.04 18.56 -4.01
C LEU A 177 -2.15 17.52 -3.88
N ILE A 178 -2.12 16.51 -4.73
CA ILE A 178 -3.03 15.37 -4.70
C ILE A 178 -2.33 14.21 -4.02
N LEU A 179 -2.92 13.69 -2.95
CA LEU A 179 -2.40 12.58 -2.14
C LEU A 179 -3.37 11.41 -2.23
N ASP A 180 -2.97 10.35 -2.90
CA ASP A 180 -3.79 9.16 -3.10
C ASP A 180 -3.39 8.09 -2.07
N GLU A 181 -4.29 7.81 -1.13
CA GLU A 181 -4.14 6.82 -0.04
C GLU A 181 -2.79 6.96 0.72
N PRO A 182 -2.40 8.17 1.19
CA PRO A 182 -1.07 8.39 1.76
C PRO A 182 -0.85 7.69 3.11
N PHE A 183 -1.94 7.23 3.77
CA PHE A 183 -1.89 6.57 5.07
C PHE A 183 -1.82 5.05 4.99
N ASN A 184 -1.93 4.48 3.79
CA ASN A 184 -1.89 3.03 3.60
C ASN A 184 -0.55 2.43 4.02
N GLY A 185 -0.61 1.28 4.74
CA GLY A 185 0.57 0.59 5.23
C GLY A 185 1.32 1.31 6.35
N LEU A 186 0.77 2.39 6.92
CA LEU A 186 1.36 3.09 8.06
C LEU A 186 0.83 2.54 9.38
N ASP A 187 1.73 2.40 10.35
CA ASP A 187 1.35 2.19 11.74
C ASP A 187 0.71 3.46 12.34
N ASP A 188 0.05 3.34 13.49
CA ASP A 188 -0.69 4.43 14.12
C ASP A 188 0.18 5.65 14.46
N LYS A 189 1.43 5.42 14.84
CA LYS A 189 2.39 6.48 15.16
C LYS A 189 2.81 7.25 13.89
N SER A 190 3.17 6.53 12.84
CA SER A 190 3.53 7.10 11.54
C SER A 190 2.35 7.81 10.89
N ARG A 191 1.13 7.26 11.01
CA ARG A 191 -0.11 7.86 10.52
C ARG A 191 -0.39 9.20 11.21
N LYS A 192 -0.33 9.26 12.54
CA LYS A 192 -0.51 10.51 13.30
C LYS A 192 0.52 11.56 12.92
N ALA A 193 1.81 11.17 12.89
CA ALA A 193 2.89 12.09 12.52
C ALA A 193 2.74 12.61 11.07
N LEU A 194 2.30 11.79 10.13
CA LEU A 194 2.02 12.22 8.76
C LEU A 194 0.81 13.17 8.72
N ALA A 195 -0.27 12.86 9.43
CA ALA A 195 -1.46 13.71 9.51
C ALA A 195 -1.12 15.12 10.04
N GLU A 196 -0.34 15.21 11.10
CA GLU A 196 0.14 16.49 11.66
C GLU A 196 0.98 17.30 10.66
N ASN A 197 1.89 16.62 9.92
CA ASN A 197 2.69 17.26 8.90
C ASN A 197 1.84 17.78 7.73
N LEU A 198 0.84 17.01 7.30
CA LEU A 198 -0.07 17.40 6.23
C LEU A 198 -0.98 18.57 6.66
N ASP A 199 -1.49 18.53 7.89
CA ASP A 199 -2.28 19.64 8.46
C ASP A 199 -1.46 20.93 8.51
N SER A 200 -0.20 20.85 8.95
CA SER A 200 0.74 21.98 8.94
C SER A 200 1.06 22.47 7.52
N LEU A 201 1.13 21.56 6.54
CA LEU A 201 1.33 21.89 5.14
C LEU A 201 0.15 22.68 4.58
N ILE A 202 -1.08 22.25 4.85
CA ILE A 202 -2.31 22.96 4.50
C ILE A 202 -2.30 24.36 5.14
N GLN A 203 -1.94 24.46 6.42
CA GLN A 203 -1.83 25.75 7.10
C GLN A 203 -0.81 26.68 6.44
N SER A 204 0.24 26.15 5.82
CA SER A 204 1.24 26.94 5.09
C SER A 204 0.75 27.44 3.72
N GLY A 205 -0.51 27.19 3.34
CA GLY A 205 -1.16 27.70 2.13
C GLY A 205 -1.08 26.77 0.90
N VAL A 206 -0.71 25.52 1.07
CA VAL A 206 -0.76 24.50 -0.02
C VAL A 206 -2.18 23.98 -0.11
N SER A 207 -2.78 24.01 -1.31
CA SER A 207 -4.07 23.34 -1.54
C SER A 207 -3.86 21.83 -1.63
N VAL A 208 -4.72 21.06 -0.96
CA VAL A 208 -4.62 19.60 -0.88
C VAL A 208 -5.91 18.92 -1.33
N VAL A 209 -5.78 17.89 -2.14
CA VAL A 209 -6.83 16.89 -2.40
C VAL A 209 -6.35 15.57 -1.80
N LEU A 210 -6.99 15.15 -0.71
CA LEU A 210 -6.71 13.89 -0.03
C LEU A 210 -7.67 12.82 -0.55
N ILE A 211 -7.17 11.68 -0.94
CA ILE A 211 -7.98 10.53 -1.36
C ILE A 211 -7.81 9.44 -0.31
N THR A 212 -8.92 8.95 0.19
CA THR A 212 -8.95 7.85 1.16
C THR A 212 -10.26 7.08 1.06
N HIS A 213 -10.27 5.87 1.57
CA HIS A 213 -11.48 5.06 1.75
C HIS A 213 -12.03 5.13 3.19
N ARG A 214 -11.32 5.80 4.11
CA ARG A 214 -11.65 5.90 5.54
C ARG A 214 -11.99 7.33 5.94
N PHE A 215 -13.15 7.51 6.55
CA PHE A 215 -13.57 8.82 7.03
C PHE A 215 -12.69 9.36 8.16
N GLU A 216 -12.12 8.47 8.99
CA GLU A 216 -11.25 8.83 10.12
C GLU A 216 -9.91 9.46 9.67
N GLU A 217 -9.54 9.26 8.42
CA GLU A 217 -8.33 9.82 7.82
C GLU A 217 -8.51 11.23 7.26
N ILE A 218 -9.76 11.76 7.26
CA ILE A 218 -10.03 13.12 6.82
C ILE A 218 -9.42 14.11 7.81
N LEU A 219 -8.41 14.85 7.35
CA LEU A 219 -7.69 15.82 8.17
C LEU A 219 -8.63 16.91 8.71
N PRO A 220 -8.32 17.50 9.89
CA PRO A 220 -9.14 18.57 10.48
C PRO A 220 -9.35 19.76 9.56
N ARG A 221 -8.31 20.16 8.79
CA ARG A 221 -8.34 21.33 7.89
C ARG A 221 -8.95 21.06 6.53
N ILE A 222 -9.38 19.86 6.23
CA ILE A 222 -10.21 19.57 5.04
C ILE A 222 -11.55 20.28 5.20
N THR A 223 -11.91 21.09 4.22
CA THR A 223 -13.12 21.91 4.22
C THR A 223 -14.27 21.31 3.43
N HIS A 224 -13.97 20.51 2.41
CA HIS A 224 -14.93 19.94 1.49
C HIS A 224 -14.70 18.43 1.30
N VAL A 225 -15.77 17.71 1.05
CA VAL A 225 -15.74 16.28 0.78
C VAL A 225 -16.49 15.96 -0.51
N LEU A 226 -15.92 15.09 -1.32
CA LEU A 226 -16.55 14.48 -2.46
C LEU A 226 -16.69 12.98 -2.18
N TYR A 227 -17.92 12.47 -2.12
CA TYR A 227 -18.19 11.05 -1.95
C TYR A 227 -18.46 10.40 -3.30
N LEU A 228 -17.55 9.52 -3.69
CA LEU A 228 -17.58 8.82 -4.98
C LEU A 228 -18.07 7.38 -4.80
N LYS A 229 -19.06 6.98 -5.59
CA LYS A 229 -19.59 5.60 -5.57
C LYS A 229 -19.90 5.14 -7.00
N ASN A 230 -19.40 3.97 -7.38
CA ASN A 230 -19.62 3.36 -8.71
C ASN A 230 -19.30 4.29 -9.90
N GLY A 231 -18.26 5.11 -9.78
CA GLY A 231 -17.88 6.07 -10.83
C GLY A 231 -18.76 7.32 -10.92
N GLU A 232 -19.63 7.58 -9.94
CA GLU A 232 -20.51 8.75 -9.89
C GLU A 232 -20.30 9.54 -8.60
N ILE A 233 -20.46 10.86 -8.66
CA ILE A 233 -20.46 11.72 -7.48
C ILE A 233 -21.80 11.58 -6.76
N SER A 234 -21.82 10.87 -5.65
CA SER A 234 -23.01 10.66 -4.82
C SER A 234 -23.31 11.84 -3.91
N ALA A 235 -22.29 12.57 -3.50
CA ALA A 235 -22.39 13.83 -2.73
C ALA A 235 -21.10 14.63 -2.91
N ALA A 236 -21.22 15.95 -2.93
CA ALA A 236 -20.09 16.88 -2.90
C ALA A 236 -20.51 18.18 -2.23
N GLY A 237 -19.68 18.74 -1.35
CA GLY A 237 -19.99 19.96 -0.62
C GLY A 237 -19.08 20.13 0.58
N THR A 238 -19.55 20.94 1.56
CA THR A 238 -18.79 21.13 2.79
C THR A 238 -18.62 19.80 3.54
N LYS A 239 -17.53 19.68 4.28
CA LYS A 239 -17.24 18.47 5.06
C LYS A 239 -18.40 18.05 5.96
N GLU A 240 -19.01 19.02 6.63
CA GLU A 240 -20.12 18.79 7.57
C GLU A 240 -21.37 18.28 6.85
N ASP A 241 -21.75 18.88 5.72
CA ASP A 241 -22.93 18.47 4.96
C ASP A 241 -22.81 17.06 4.42
N VAL A 242 -21.64 16.73 3.86
CA VAL A 242 -21.43 15.40 3.23
C VAL A 242 -21.32 14.30 4.28
N LEU A 243 -20.62 14.54 5.39
CA LEU A 243 -20.54 13.55 6.48
C LEU A 243 -21.93 13.24 7.04
N HIS A 244 -22.74 14.28 7.30
CA HIS A 244 -24.11 14.09 7.80
C HIS A 244 -25.00 13.31 6.81
N LEU A 245 -24.85 13.56 5.49
CA LEU A 245 -25.61 12.83 4.46
C LEU A 245 -25.20 11.35 4.36
N VAL A 246 -23.93 11.03 4.59
CA VAL A 246 -23.43 9.65 4.55
C VAL A 246 -23.89 8.90 5.80
N GLU A 247 -23.76 9.49 6.98
CA GLU A 247 -24.24 8.91 8.24
C GLU A 247 -25.74 8.60 8.20
N MET A 248 -26.56 9.51 7.66
CA MET A 248 -28.01 9.27 7.51
C MET A 248 -28.33 8.11 6.54
N LYS A 249 -27.51 7.87 5.51
CA LYS A 249 -27.73 6.76 4.58
C LYS A 249 -27.33 5.41 5.17
N ASP A 250 -26.34 5.38 6.06
CA ASP A 250 -25.90 4.14 6.73
C ASP A 250 -26.84 3.74 7.87
N THR A 251 -27.46 4.68 8.57
CA THR A 251 -28.48 4.39 9.61
C THR A 251 -29.75 3.73 9.06
N HIS A 252 -30.05 3.87 7.77
CA HIS A 252 -31.19 3.17 7.12
C HIS A 252 -30.86 1.75 6.62
N LYS A 253 -29.61 1.28 6.73
CA LYS A 253 -29.21 -0.08 6.36
C LYS A 253 -29.03 -1.05 7.53
N ASP A 254 -28.98 -0.56 8.78
CA ASP A 254 -28.61 -1.35 9.95
C ASP A 254 -29.79 -1.86 10.78
N GLU A 255 -30.93 -2.26 10.16
CA GLU A 255 -31.90 -3.13 10.85
C GLU A 255 -31.59 -4.63 10.72
N THR A 256 -30.54 -5.02 10.02
CA THR A 256 -30.14 -6.43 9.92
C THR A 256 -28.62 -6.61 9.90
N LYS A 257 -27.97 -6.48 11.02
CA LYS A 257 -26.78 -7.24 11.46
C LYS A 257 -26.04 -6.56 12.60
N SER A 258 -26.51 -6.82 13.81
CA SER A 258 -25.72 -6.61 15.02
C SER A 258 -24.69 -7.74 15.14
N PHE A 259 -23.43 -7.45 14.87
CA PHE A 259 -22.30 -8.17 15.47
C PHE A 259 -21.04 -7.28 15.39
N CYS A 260 -20.89 -6.39 16.35
CA CYS A 260 -19.60 -5.81 16.72
C CYS A 260 -19.24 -6.27 18.11
N PRO A 261 -18.09 -6.93 18.33
CA PRO A 261 -17.61 -7.15 19.68
C PRO A 261 -17.09 -5.82 20.25
N SER A 262 -17.65 -5.45 21.39
CA SER A 262 -17.35 -4.26 22.17
C SER A 262 -15.86 -3.98 22.33
N GLU A 263 -15.50 -2.71 22.08
CA GLU A 263 -14.28 -2.08 22.54
C GLU A 263 -14.03 -2.31 24.03
N ARG A 264 -12.95 -2.99 24.34
CA ARG A 264 -12.30 -2.88 25.65
C ARG A 264 -11.09 -1.99 25.50
N SER A 265 -11.20 -0.79 26.03
CA SER A 265 -10.12 0.14 26.27
C SER A 265 -8.93 -0.54 26.94
N ILE A 266 -7.79 -0.59 26.27
CA ILE A 266 -6.53 -1.04 26.86
C ILE A 266 -5.61 0.18 26.98
N SER A 267 -5.29 0.48 28.23
CA SER A 267 -4.34 1.52 28.64
C SER A 267 -2.93 1.27 28.09
N PRO A 268 -2.09 2.31 27.93
CA PRO A 268 -0.78 2.16 27.31
C PRO A 268 0.22 1.57 28.29
N ILE A 269 0.67 0.37 28.04
CA ILE A 269 1.81 -0.25 28.74
C ILE A 269 2.83 -0.71 27.71
N VAL A 270 3.93 0.06 27.66
CA VAL A 270 5.34 -0.34 27.52
C VAL A 270 5.67 -1.58 26.65
N LYS A 271 6.43 -1.29 25.56
CA LYS A 271 7.45 -2.16 24.91
C LYS A 271 7.45 -3.63 25.32
N LYS A 272 6.63 -4.45 24.67
CA LYS A 272 6.88 -5.90 24.49
C LYS A 272 6.22 -6.32 23.18
N LYS A 273 6.98 -7.04 22.35
CA LYS A 273 6.54 -7.67 21.11
C LYS A 273 5.31 -8.55 21.40
N HIS A 274 4.16 -8.23 20.84
CA HIS A 274 2.95 -9.00 21.09
C HIS A 274 2.68 -9.97 19.95
N ILE A 275 2.96 -11.25 20.19
CA ILE A 275 2.35 -12.36 19.46
C ILE A 275 1.16 -12.80 20.31
N GLN A 276 -0.05 -12.66 19.79
CA GLN A 276 -1.29 -13.08 20.49
C GLN A 276 -1.86 -14.32 19.80
N ARG A 277 -2.26 -15.28 20.63
CA ARG A 277 -3.01 -16.45 20.22
C ARG A 277 -4.50 -16.09 20.26
N THR A 278 -5.21 -16.27 19.13
CA THR A 278 -6.67 -16.18 19.13
C THR A 278 -7.26 -17.42 19.80
N GLU A 279 -8.09 -17.22 20.81
CA GLU A 279 -8.73 -18.30 21.57
C GLU A 279 -9.75 -19.04 20.69
N GLY A 280 -9.31 -20.12 20.10
CA GLY A 280 -10.13 -21.18 19.54
C GLY A 280 -9.65 -22.52 20.10
N SER A 281 -10.54 -23.40 20.44
CA SER A 281 -10.30 -24.69 21.11
C SER A 281 -9.11 -25.46 20.50
N SER A 282 -7.97 -25.45 21.18
CA SER A 282 -6.76 -26.17 20.73
C SER A 282 -6.62 -27.49 21.44
N PRO A 283 -6.32 -28.57 20.76
CA PRO A 283 -5.84 -29.79 21.40
C PRO A 283 -4.48 -29.49 22.04
N LYS A 284 -4.39 -29.67 23.37
CA LYS A 284 -3.13 -29.48 24.13
C LYS A 284 -1.95 -30.35 23.66
N ASN A 285 -2.15 -31.25 22.68
CA ASN A 285 -1.19 -32.24 22.17
C ASN A 285 -0.98 -32.20 20.63
N GLY A 286 -1.26 -31.07 19.94
CA GLY A 286 -1.04 -30.97 18.50
C GLY A 286 0.45 -31.09 18.10
N ARG A 287 0.71 -31.62 16.90
CA ARG A 287 2.05 -31.65 16.28
C ARG A 287 2.63 -30.23 16.23
N ILE A 288 3.91 -30.08 16.57
CA ILE A 288 4.61 -28.79 16.45
C ILE A 288 4.87 -28.54 14.96
N LEU A 289 4.35 -27.42 14.45
CA LEU A 289 4.55 -26.99 13.06
C LEU A 289 5.75 -26.06 12.94
N ILE A 290 5.91 -25.12 13.89
CA ILE A 290 7.02 -24.17 13.93
C ILE A 290 7.58 -24.15 15.35
N ASP A 291 8.90 -24.24 15.48
CA ASP A 291 9.62 -24.09 16.76
C ASP A 291 10.85 -23.20 16.51
N MET A 292 10.83 -22.02 17.10
CA MET A 292 11.89 -21.02 17.04
C MET A 292 12.40 -20.78 18.47
N ARG A 293 13.70 -20.94 18.69
CA ARG A 293 14.31 -20.81 20.02
C ARG A 293 15.49 -19.88 19.97
N ASN A 294 15.48 -18.90 20.88
CA ASN A 294 16.54 -17.92 21.08
C ASN A 294 17.01 -17.29 19.76
N VAL A 295 16.06 -16.98 18.87
CA VAL A 295 16.36 -16.49 17.53
C VAL A 295 16.76 -15.03 17.60
N THR A 296 17.98 -14.73 17.16
CA THR A 296 18.52 -13.36 17.07
C THR A 296 18.84 -13.05 15.62
N VAL A 297 18.31 -11.93 15.12
CA VAL A 297 18.53 -11.45 13.75
C VAL A 297 19.05 -10.05 13.79
N ARG A 298 20.15 -9.80 13.07
CA ARG A 298 20.79 -8.50 12.95
C ARG A 298 20.92 -8.10 11.49
N TYR A 299 20.71 -6.82 11.23
CA TYR A 299 21.08 -6.17 9.99
C TYR A 299 22.01 -5.02 10.35
N ASP A 300 23.26 -5.10 9.91
CA ASP A 300 24.34 -4.21 10.34
C ASP A 300 24.37 -4.09 11.88
N ASP A 301 24.28 -2.89 12.43
CA ASP A 301 24.27 -2.63 13.87
C ASP A 301 22.89 -2.71 14.52
N THR A 302 21.84 -3.00 13.74
CA THR A 302 20.46 -3.04 14.23
C THR A 302 20.01 -4.46 14.54
N ILE A 303 19.62 -4.73 15.78
CA ILE A 303 19.00 -5.99 16.18
C ILE A 303 17.50 -5.88 15.90
N VAL A 304 16.98 -6.72 14.98
CA VAL A 304 15.57 -6.77 14.62
C VAL A 304 14.81 -7.80 15.44
N LEU A 305 15.40 -8.96 15.69
CA LEU A 305 14.88 -9.97 16.60
C LEU A 305 15.97 -10.25 17.65
N ASP A 306 15.59 -10.27 18.94
CA ASP A 306 16.48 -10.52 20.06
C ASP A 306 15.88 -11.58 20.95
N ASP A 307 16.58 -12.70 21.09
CA ASP A 307 16.15 -13.87 21.89
C ASP A 307 14.68 -14.24 21.66
N PHE A 308 14.28 -14.23 20.38
CA PHE A 308 12.88 -14.46 20.01
C PHE A 308 12.53 -15.94 20.09
N ASN A 309 11.49 -16.25 20.86
CA ASN A 309 11.00 -17.61 21.08
C ASN A 309 9.54 -17.69 20.62
N TRP A 310 9.23 -18.64 19.74
CA TRP A 310 7.87 -18.84 19.25
C TRP A 310 7.64 -20.29 18.86
N ARG A 311 6.51 -20.85 19.29
CA ARG A 311 6.10 -22.19 18.94
C ARG A 311 4.66 -22.22 18.48
N VAL A 312 4.42 -22.85 17.32
CA VAL A 312 3.09 -23.02 16.73
C VAL A 312 2.78 -24.51 16.64
N ARG A 313 1.58 -24.88 17.04
CA ARG A 313 1.06 -26.25 16.95
C ARG A 313 -0.05 -26.33 15.89
N ASP A 314 -0.26 -27.53 15.40
CA ASP A 314 -1.38 -27.84 14.50
C ASP A 314 -2.73 -27.46 15.14
N GLY A 315 -3.61 -26.83 14.34
CA GLY A 315 -4.90 -26.30 14.79
C GLY A 315 -4.82 -24.99 15.57
N GLU A 316 -3.64 -24.35 15.70
CA GLU A 316 -3.52 -23.02 16.31
C GLU A 316 -3.58 -21.93 15.24
N ASN A 317 -4.34 -20.87 15.53
CA ASN A 317 -4.35 -19.62 14.77
C ASN A 317 -3.62 -18.54 15.55
N TRP A 318 -2.73 -17.81 14.87
CA TRP A 318 -1.89 -16.79 15.50
C TRP A 318 -1.98 -15.47 14.77
N THR A 319 -2.02 -14.40 15.51
CA THR A 319 -1.85 -13.04 14.98
C THR A 319 -0.54 -12.45 15.46
N ILE A 320 0.31 -12.00 14.54
CA ILE A 320 1.55 -11.29 14.84
C ILE A 320 1.29 -9.80 14.67
N THR A 321 1.33 -9.06 15.78
CA THR A 321 1.12 -7.61 15.80
C THR A 321 2.39 -6.87 16.21
N GLY A 322 2.53 -5.63 15.80
CA GLY A 322 3.66 -4.77 16.15
C GLY A 322 3.83 -3.61 15.18
N GLU A 323 4.58 -2.60 15.58
CA GLU A 323 4.94 -1.44 14.75
C GLU A 323 5.65 -1.85 13.46
N ASN A 324 5.68 -0.95 12.47
CA ASN A 324 6.50 -1.17 11.28
C ASN A 324 7.98 -1.26 11.68
N GLY A 325 8.71 -2.19 11.06
CA GLY A 325 10.11 -2.47 11.47
C GLY A 325 10.26 -3.39 12.69
N ALA A 326 9.18 -3.81 13.35
CA ALA A 326 9.25 -4.73 14.52
C ALA A 326 9.71 -6.16 14.18
N GLY A 327 10.00 -6.48 12.92
CA GLY A 327 10.49 -7.79 12.49
C GLY A 327 9.41 -8.80 12.10
N LYS A 328 8.14 -8.36 11.88
CA LYS A 328 7.04 -9.25 11.43
C LYS A 328 7.38 -10.02 10.16
N SER A 329 7.74 -9.31 9.10
CA SER A 329 8.15 -9.91 7.82
C SER A 329 9.48 -10.68 7.92
N THR A 330 10.36 -10.29 8.86
CA THR A 330 11.61 -11.03 9.14
C THR A 330 11.32 -12.42 9.69
N VAL A 331 10.35 -12.56 10.59
CA VAL A 331 9.91 -13.88 11.09
C VAL A 331 9.41 -14.76 9.95
N LEU A 332 8.59 -14.19 9.04
CA LEU A 332 8.11 -14.91 7.86
C LEU A 332 9.27 -15.35 6.96
N LYS A 333 10.20 -14.47 6.62
CA LYS A 333 11.38 -14.76 5.79
C LYS A 333 12.29 -15.84 6.42
N LEU A 334 12.42 -15.85 7.75
CA LEU A 334 13.16 -16.91 8.45
C LEU A 334 12.48 -18.27 8.29
N ILE A 335 11.17 -18.35 8.43
CA ILE A 335 10.41 -19.61 8.29
C ILE A 335 10.45 -20.10 6.87
N LEU A 336 10.32 -19.21 5.88
CA LEU A 336 10.42 -19.55 4.46
C LEU A 336 11.86 -19.87 4.03
N GLY A 337 12.87 -19.56 4.85
CA GLY A 337 14.29 -19.73 4.54
C GLY A 337 14.80 -18.73 3.50
N GLU A 338 14.13 -17.60 3.35
CA GLU A 338 14.51 -16.49 2.48
C GLU A 338 15.54 -15.56 3.14
N ASN A 339 15.71 -15.70 4.46
CA ASN A 339 16.76 -15.04 5.22
C ASN A 339 17.84 -16.04 5.58
N LEU A 340 19.08 -15.77 5.19
CA LEU A 340 20.23 -16.67 5.44
C LEU A 340 20.48 -16.90 6.93
N GLN A 341 20.14 -15.96 7.79
CA GLN A 341 20.27 -16.11 9.25
C GLN A 341 19.33 -17.20 9.81
N SER A 342 18.40 -17.73 9.02
CA SER A 342 17.58 -18.89 9.39
C SER A 342 18.42 -20.15 9.63
N TYR A 343 19.58 -20.25 9.01
CA TYR A 343 20.48 -21.42 9.10
C TYR A 343 21.45 -21.31 10.29
N SER A 344 21.69 -20.12 10.81
CA SER A 344 22.51 -19.89 12.00
C SER A 344 21.72 -19.86 13.31
N ASN A 345 20.39 -19.88 13.23
CA ASN A 345 19.49 -19.86 14.37
C ASN A 345 18.80 -21.22 14.59
N GLU A 346 18.26 -21.44 15.79
CA GLU A 346 17.54 -22.66 16.13
C GLU A 346 16.08 -22.59 15.68
N ILE A 347 15.84 -22.95 14.41
CA ILE A 347 14.53 -22.90 13.76
C ILE A 347 14.20 -24.27 13.19
N SER A 348 13.04 -24.81 13.60
CA SER A 348 12.48 -26.04 13.04
C SER A 348 11.09 -25.78 12.46
N VAL A 349 10.84 -26.29 11.25
CA VAL A 349 9.54 -26.18 10.56
C VAL A 349 9.09 -27.60 10.19
N PHE A 350 7.86 -27.94 10.56
CA PHE A 350 7.29 -29.30 10.40
C PHE A 350 8.17 -30.41 11.02
N GLY A 351 8.86 -30.09 12.14
CA GLY A 351 9.76 -30.99 12.82
C GLY A 351 11.15 -31.16 12.18
N LYS A 352 11.44 -30.41 11.10
CA LYS A 352 12.72 -30.46 10.39
C LYS A 352 13.52 -29.19 10.72
N LYS A 353 14.73 -29.36 11.26
CA LYS A 353 15.62 -28.22 11.58
C LYS A 353 16.18 -27.60 10.30
N LYS A 354 16.20 -26.26 10.23
CA LYS A 354 16.85 -25.53 9.14
C LYS A 354 18.35 -25.87 9.10
N GLY A 355 18.89 -26.10 7.89
CA GLY A 355 20.30 -26.51 7.74
C GLY A 355 20.60 -28.01 7.92
N SER A 356 19.60 -28.87 8.19
CA SER A 356 19.77 -30.31 8.32
C SER A 356 19.76 -31.09 6.97
N GLY A 357 19.95 -30.41 5.84
CA GLY A 357 19.90 -31.01 4.50
C GLY A 357 18.50 -31.09 3.89
N VAL A 358 17.49 -30.56 4.55
CA VAL A 358 16.12 -30.51 4.02
C VAL A 358 16.00 -29.42 2.96
N SER A 359 15.43 -29.76 1.81
CA SER A 359 15.17 -28.81 0.75
C SER A 359 14.17 -27.75 1.19
N ILE A 360 14.47 -26.49 0.92
CA ILE A 360 13.54 -25.37 1.16
C ILE A 360 12.21 -25.55 0.43
N TRP A 361 12.23 -26.23 -0.72
CA TRP A 361 11.03 -26.52 -1.53
C TRP A 361 10.08 -27.50 -0.84
N GLU A 362 10.60 -28.44 -0.02
CA GLU A 362 9.74 -29.34 0.77
C GLU A 362 8.97 -28.58 1.83
N ILE A 363 9.55 -27.52 2.37
CA ILE A 363 8.90 -26.64 3.35
C ILE A 363 7.90 -25.72 2.63
N LYS A 364 8.31 -25.08 1.54
CA LYS A 364 7.45 -24.15 0.78
C LYS A 364 6.20 -24.82 0.22
N ARG A 365 6.28 -26.10 -0.19
CA ARG A 365 5.11 -26.85 -0.65
C ARG A 365 3.99 -26.97 0.39
N GLN A 366 4.34 -26.97 1.66
CA GLN A 366 3.38 -27.12 2.78
C GLN A 366 2.90 -25.77 3.34
N ILE A 367 3.44 -24.65 2.85
CA ILE A 367 3.13 -23.29 3.32
C ILE A 367 2.48 -22.49 2.21
N GLY A 368 1.26 -22.00 2.43
CA GLY A 368 0.66 -20.96 1.60
C GLY A 368 1.13 -19.58 2.07
N VAL A 369 1.46 -18.69 1.15
CA VAL A 369 1.92 -17.33 1.47
C VAL A 369 1.14 -16.32 0.65
N VAL A 370 0.63 -15.31 1.33
CA VAL A 370 0.05 -14.10 0.74
C VAL A 370 0.74 -12.91 1.37
N SER A 371 1.42 -12.11 0.57
CA SER A 371 2.11 -10.90 1.03
C SER A 371 2.07 -9.81 -0.03
N PRO A 372 2.22 -8.52 0.36
CA PRO A 372 2.34 -7.42 -0.58
C PRO A 372 3.54 -7.58 -1.52
N GLU A 373 4.66 -8.11 -1.02
CA GLU A 373 5.86 -8.40 -1.82
C GLU A 373 5.56 -9.43 -2.93
N LEU A 374 4.78 -10.47 -2.63
CA LEU A 374 4.37 -11.45 -3.63
C LEU A 374 3.47 -10.82 -4.70
N GLN A 375 2.55 -9.97 -4.30
CA GLN A 375 1.67 -9.25 -5.22
C GLN A 375 2.46 -8.37 -6.18
N ALA A 376 3.48 -7.68 -5.69
CA ALA A 376 4.34 -6.79 -6.49
C ALA A 376 5.15 -7.54 -7.56
N LYS A 377 5.47 -8.81 -7.33
CA LYS A 377 6.24 -9.64 -8.27
C LYS A 377 5.44 -10.07 -9.51
N TYR A 378 4.11 -10.05 -9.47
CA TYR A 378 3.28 -10.34 -10.64
C TYR A 378 3.17 -9.09 -11.54
N LYS A 379 4.08 -9.00 -12.51
CA LYS A 379 4.13 -7.93 -13.52
C LYS A 379 3.18 -8.22 -14.69
N LYS A 380 3.18 -7.34 -15.70
CA LYS A 380 2.29 -7.36 -16.88
C LYS A 380 2.18 -8.73 -17.55
N GLY A 381 0.95 -9.07 -17.94
CA GLY A 381 0.65 -10.15 -18.88
C GLY A 381 0.22 -11.48 -18.28
N PHE A 382 0.05 -11.60 -16.96
CA PHE A 382 -0.46 -12.83 -16.36
C PHE A 382 -1.99 -12.80 -16.26
N LEU A 383 -2.67 -13.88 -16.64
CA LEU A 383 -4.08 -14.08 -16.36
C LEU A 383 -4.29 -14.49 -14.90
N ALA A 384 -5.44 -14.12 -14.32
CA ALA A 384 -5.76 -14.52 -12.94
C ALA A 384 -5.71 -16.04 -12.74
N PHE A 385 -6.16 -16.81 -13.72
CA PHE A 385 -6.07 -18.26 -13.70
C PHE A 385 -4.62 -18.77 -13.66
N ASP A 386 -3.72 -18.19 -14.46
CA ASP A 386 -2.30 -18.56 -14.48
C ASP A 386 -1.61 -18.23 -13.16
N VAL A 387 -2.00 -17.08 -12.55
CA VAL A 387 -1.52 -16.72 -11.21
C VAL A 387 -1.94 -17.77 -10.18
N VAL A 388 -3.19 -18.22 -10.20
CA VAL A 388 -3.69 -19.26 -9.31
C VAL A 388 -2.92 -20.58 -9.54
N CYS A 389 -2.80 -21.01 -10.78
CA CYS A 389 -2.10 -22.25 -11.17
C CYS A 389 -0.61 -22.23 -10.79
N SER A 390 0.04 -21.07 -10.82
CA SER A 390 1.45 -20.95 -10.40
C SER A 390 1.68 -21.34 -8.93
N GLY A 391 0.62 -21.35 -8.11
CA GLY A 391 0.65 -21.79 -6.72
C GLY A 391 1.06 -23.26 -6.54
N PHE A 392 0.76 -24.13 -7.48
CA PHE A 392 1.20 -25.55 -7.42
C PHE A 392 2.73 -25.71 -7.51
N HIS A 393 3.39 -24.73 -8.12
CA HIS A 393 4.83 -24.76 -8.38
C HIS A 393 5.63 -23.78 -7.52
N ASP A 394 4.94 -22.99 -6.68
CA ASP A 394 5.54 -21.86 -5.91
C ASP A 394 6.36 -20.89 -6.77
N SER A 395 6.00 -20.76 -8.06
CA SER A 395 6.67 -19.87 -9.01
C SER A 395 5.91 -18.54 -9.16
N ILE A 396 6.62 -17.50 -9.61
CA ILE A 396 6.01 -16.24 -10.04
C ILE A 396 5.79 -16.36 -11.55
N GLY A 397 4.52 -16.57 -11.92
CA GLY A 397 4.14 -16.92 -13.29
C GLY A 397 4.12 -18.44 -13.55
N LEU A 398 3.38 -18.82 -14.58
CA LEU A 398 3.17 -20.21 -14.95
C LEU A 398 4.18 -20.63 -16.04
N TYR A 399 5.30 -21.21 -15.61
CA TYR A 399 6.36 -21.71 -16.51
C TYR A 399 6.24 -23.20 -16.84
N ARG A 400 5.29 -23.89 -16.19
CA ARG A 400 4.99 -25.30 -16.42
C ARG A 400 3.49 -25.46 -16.59
N SER A 401 3.06 -26.22 -17.58
CA SER A 401 1.64 -26.54 -17.76
C SER A 401 1.12 -27.30 -16.55
N CYS A 402 -0.07 -26.93 -16.12
CA CYS A 402 -0.81 -27.68 -15.11
C CYS A 402 -1.37 -28.97 -15.69
N SER A 403 -1.55 -29.99 -14.86
CA SER A 403 -2.34 -31.16 -15.22
C SER A 403 -3.84 -30.79 -15.23
N VAL A 404 -4.65 -31.57 -15.93
CA VAL A 404 -6.11 -31.38 -15.94
C VAL A 404 -6.71 -31.39 -14.53
N GLU A 405 -6.16 -32.19 -13.61
CA GLU A 405 -6.59 -32.22 -12.21
C GLU A 405 -6.22 -30.94 -11.45
N GLN A 406 -5.05 -30.39 -11.72
CA GLN A 406 -4.60 -29.12 -11.14
C GLN A 406 -5.45 -27.96 -11.64
N GLU A 407 -5.75 -27.89 -12.94
CA GLU A 407 -6.64 -26.89 -13.52
C GLU A 407 -8.05 -26.96 -12.92
N LYS A 408 -8.59 -28.17 -12.77
CA LYS A 408 -9.88 -28.39 -12.12
C LYS A 408 -9.86 -27.93 -10.66
N THR A 409 -8.80 -28.24 -9.91
CA THR A 409 -8.65 -27.81 -8.52
C THR A 409 -8.54 -26.28 -8.41
N ALA A 410 -7.78 -25.65 -9.32
CA ALA A 410 -7.66 -24.20 -9.38
C ALA A 410 -9.03 -23.53 -9.62
N MET A 411 -9.80 -24.04 -10.57
CA MET A 411 -11.14 -23.53 -10.86
C MET A 411 -12.09 -23.69 -9.69
N GLN A 412 -12.09 -24.85 -9.03
CA GLN A 412 -12.91 -25.11 -7.84
C GLN A 412 -12.61 -24.12 -6.70
N TRP A 413 -11.33 -23.79 -6.48
CA TRP A 413 -10.97 -22.79 -5.50
C TRP A 413 -11.40 -21.39 -5.91
N MET A 414 -11.33 -21.05 -7.21
CA MET A 414 -11.84 -19.77 -7.73
C MET A 414 -13.35 -19.65 -7.54
N GLU A 415 -14.11 -20.70 -7.84
CA GLU A 415 -15.54 -20.79 -7.57
C GLU A 415 -15.87 -20.65 -6.08
N THR A 416 -15.12 -21.35 -5.22
CA THR A 416 -15.32 -21.30 -3.75
C THR A 416 -15.16 -19.88 -3.19
N LEU A 417 -14.24 -19.10 -3.76
CA LEU A 417 -13.98 -17.72 -3.36
C LEU A 417 -14.72 -16.67 -4.21
N GLY A 418 -15.60 -17.11 -5.13
CA GLY A 418 -16.46 -16.24 -5.94
C GLY A 418 -15.68 -15.37 -6.93
N ILE A 419 -14.58 -15.87 -7.48
CA ILE A 419 -13.72 -15.15 -8.44
C ILE A 419 -13.50 -15.92 -9.76
N ASP A 420 -14.29 -16.92 -10.04
CA ASP A 420 -14.22 -17.74 -11.25
C ASP A 420 -14.41 -16.93 -12.54
N GLU A 421 -15.30 -15.91 -12.51
CA GLU A 421 -15.47 -14.98 -13.62
C GLU A 421 -14.19 -14.21 -13.97
N LEU A 422 -13.25 -14.09 -13.04
CA LEU A 422 -12.00 -13.37 -13.24
C LEU A 422 -10.91 -14.21 -13.92
N ALA A 423 -11.12 -15.50 -14.12
CA ALA A 423 -10.11 -16.43 -14.63
C ALA A 423 -9.41 -15.95 -15.90
N GLY A 424 -10.18 -15.42 -16.85
CA GLY A 424 -9.66 -14.88 -18.13
C GLY A 424 -9.21 -13.42 -18.09
N HIS A 425 -9.28 -12.74 -16.94
CA HIS A 425 -8.87 -11.36 -16.84
C HIS A 425 -7.37 -11.23 -16.54
N SER A 426 -6.75 -10.17 -17.05
CA SER A 426 -5.38 -9.83 -16.68
C SER A 426 -5.31 -9.47 -15.19
N PHE A 427 -4.36 -10.04 -14.46
CA PHE A 427 -4.18 -9.80 -13.03
C PHE A 427 -3.99 -8.31 -12.70
N GLU A 428 -3.38 -7.55 -13.60
CA GLU A 428 -3.22 -6.10 -13.45
C GLU A 428 -4.52 -5.30 -13.56
N GLN A 429 -5.51 -5.83 -14.28
CA GLN A 429 -6.79 -5.17 -14.47
C GLN A 429 -7.74 -5.40 -13.30
N LEU A 430 -7.40 -6.33 -12.43
CA LEU A 430 -8.19 -6.64 -11.25
C LEU A 430 -8.12 -5.49 -10.23
N SER A 431 -9.22 -5.28 -9.51
CA SER A 431 -9.21 -4.40 -8.33
C SER A 431 -8.24 -4.93 -7.27
N TYR A 432 -7.89 -4.09 -6.30
CA TYR A 432 -6.97 -4.50 -5.24
C TYR A 432 -7.49 -5.71 -4.47
N GLY A 433 -8.78 -5.72 -4.10
CA GLY A 433 -9.43 -6.84 -3.43
C GLY A 433 -9.45 -8.12 -4.29
N GLN A 434 -9.78 -8.00 -5.59
CA GLN A 434 -9.75 -9.13 -6.52
C GLN A 434 -8.36 -9.74 -6.67
N ARG A 435 -7.30 -8.90 -6.73
CA ARG A 435 -5.90 -9.38 -6.73
C ARG A 435 -5.59 -10.14 -5.44
N LYS A 436 -6.03 -9.62 -4.30
CA LYS A 436 -5.82 -10.26 -3.00
C LYS A 436 -6.50 -11.63 -2.93
N LEU A 437 -7.77 -11.72 -3.35
CA LEU A 437 -8.50 -12.99 -3.44
C LEU A 437 -7.82 -13.98 -4.39
N THR A 438 -7.34 -13.51 -5.54
CA THR A 438 -6.56 -14.35 -6.48
C THR A 438 -5.29 -14.90 -5.83
N LEU A 439 -4.58 -14.10 -5.04
CA LEU A 439 -3.37 -14.56 -4.33
C LEU A 439 -3.70 -15.50 -3.17
N ILE A 440 -4.82 -15.30 -2.47
CA ILE A 440 -5.32 -16.25 -1.47
C ILE A 440 -5.65 -17.58 -2.15
N THR A 441 -6.37 -17.54 -3.27
CA THR A 441 -6.68 -18.73 -4.08
C THR A 441 -5.40 -19.46 -4.49
N ARG A 442 -4.42 -18.72 -5.01
CA ARG A 442 -3.08 -19.24 -5.35
C ARG A 442 -2.40 -19.95 -4.17
N ALA A 443 -2.50 -19.40 -2.98
CA ALA A 443 -1.92 -20.00 -1.78
C ALA A 443 -2.64 -21.30 -1.37
N MET A 444 -3.94 -21.41 -1.65
CA MET A 444 -4.81 -22.51 -1.25
C MET A 444 -4.77 -23.72 -2.20
N VAL A 445 -4.46 -23.54 -3.49
CA VAL A 445 -4.55 -24.63 -4.50
C VAL A 445 -3.70 -25.86 -4.17
N LYS A 446 -2.61 -25.68 -3.43
CA LYS A 446 -1.73 -26.78 -3.00
C LYS A 446 -2.11 -27.40 -1.67
N SER A 447 -3.28 -27.02 -1.10
CA SER A 447 -3.77 -27.48 0.22
C SER A 447 -2.69 -27.38 1.32
N PRO A 448 -2.21 -26.17 1.63
CA PRO A 448 -1.10 -25.97 2.55
C PRO A 448 -1.46 -26.42 3.97
N VAL A 449 -0.48 -26.95 4.70
CA VAL A 449 -0.62 -27.26 6.14
C VAL A 449 -0.65 -25.99 6.98
N PHE A 450 0.02 -24.94 6.50
CA PHE A 450 0.12 -23.65 7.17
C PHE A 450 -0.06 -22.49 6.18
N LEU A 451 -0.86 -21.51 6.55
CA LEU A 451 -1.13 -20.33 5.72
C LEU A 451 -0.60 -19.07 6.42
N PHE A 452 0.29 -18.36 5.76
CA PHE A 452 0.74 -17.03 6.16
C PHE A 452 0.00 -15.96 5.37
N LEU A 453 -0.62 -15.05 6.11
CA LEU A 453 -1.30 -13.88 5.57
C LEU A 453 -0.61 -12.62 6.13
N ASP A 454 0.14 -11.93 5.29
CA ASP A 454 0.78 -10.66 5.64
C ASP A 454 -0.10 -9.52 5.13
N GLU A 455 -0.62 -8.71 6.05
CA GLU A 455 -1.57 -7.62 5.78
C GLU A 455 -2.75 -8.03 4.88
N PRO A 456 -3.49 -9.12 5.23
CA PRO A 456 -4.49 -9.68 4.31
C PRO A 456 -5.70 -8.76 4.06
N CYS A 457 -6.02 -7.90 5.02
CA CYS A 457 -7.16 -7.00 4.94
C CYS A 457 -6.80 -5.59 4.50
N ASP A 458 -5.51 -5.30 4.26
CA ASP A 458 -5.10 -3.98 3.80
C ASP A 458 -5.69 -3.69 2.42
N GLY A 459 -6.34 -2.53 2.28
CA GLY A 459 -7.01 -2.12 1.05
C GLY A 459 -8.28 -2.91 0.69
N LEU A 460 -8.86 -3.69 1.59
CA LEU A 460 -10.19 -4.28 1.44
C LEU A 460 -11.25 -3.40 2.11
N ASP A 461 -12.43 -3.29 1.50
CA ASP A 461 -13.60 -2.70 2.14
C ASP A 461 -14.15 -3.68 3.19
N MET A 462 -14.72 -3.16 4.27
CA MET A 462 -15.35 -3.97 5.30
C MET A 462 -16.85 -4.19 5.00
N ASP A 463 -17.21 -4.46 3.76
CA ASP A 463 -18.60 -4.80 3.39
C ASP A 463 -18.89 -6.30 3.58
#